data_c13c549388c970a1edbbd632163a73f3
#
_entry.id   c13c549388c970a1edbbd632163a73f3
#
_cell.length_a   1.000
_cell.length_b   1.000
_cell.length_c   1.000
_cell.angle_alpha   90.00
_cell.angle_beta   90.00
_cell.angle_gamma   90.00
#
_symmetry.space_group_name_H-M   'P 1'
#
loop_
_entity.id
_entity.type
_entity.pdbx_description
1 polymer ?
#
loop_
_entity_poly.entity_id
_entity_poly.type
_entity_poly.pdbx_seq_one_letter_code
_entity_poly.pdbx_strand_id
1 'polypeptide(L)'
;MANARGVRVGRGRISAIGIAVLAGLAVIAASCTPPTGPAPRNWKVRPVSIEVLDQEDIDAGDEPYVIQIGFRSKLGVAGSTDVSIASQCRSGALPPADSGPVGAVVPVPPGSADISFPGVTNLDVGDLALGFAPLEIIGTLAFVAERDGIFATCAITDLLDSSLRPLLDDALELLIASQPVPPTQEQLIALITDNISSLLGVIGGLIAASIEGLGNPDDIIGIAAQIHLPTAGAFTNLLNTAFQIAGLFEPDLSLGILPLDELGSGLKIRVGSLTSSTVDIPLGVPGTSYVYRSSVIPG
;
A
#
# COMPACT_ATOMS: atom_id res chain seq x y z
N MET A 1 -35.06 54.00 78.11
CA MET A 1 -33.81 53.24 78.41
C MET A 1 -33.83 52.00 77.57
N ALA A 2 -33.10 51.98 76.49
CA ALA A 2 -32.94 50.77 75.63
C ALA A 2 -31.51 50.78 75.05
N ASN A 3 -30.74 49.77 75.46
CA ASN A 3 -29.35 49.57 75.12
C ASN A 3 -29.22 48.95 73.69
N ALA A 4 -28.62 49.67 72.79
CA ALA A 4 -28.23 49.12 71.47
C ALA A 4 -26.85 48.47 71.61
N ARG A 5 -26.77 47.14 71.43
CA ARG A 5 -25.51 46.34 71.26
C ARG A 5 -25.11 46.33 69.81
N GLY A 6 -23.98 46.95 69.52
CA GLY A 6 -23.37 46.88 68.22
C GLY A 6 -22.77 45.47 67.89
N VAL A 7 -23.16 44.90 66.79
CA VAL A 7 -22.60 43.65 66.24
C VAL A 7 -21.35 44.02 65.42
N ARG A 8 -20.16 43.58 65.86
CA ARG A 8 -18.91 43.64 65.06
C ARG A 8 -18.92 42.52 64.04
N VAL A 9 -18.97 42.91 62.81
CA VAL A 9 -18.73 41.96 61.66
C VAL A 9 -17.24 41.66 61.59
N GLY A 10 -16.88 40.43 61.91
CA GLY A 10 -15.53 39.93 61.76
C GLY A 10 -15.17 39.83 60.30
N ARG A 11 -14.12 40.53 59.84
CA ARG A 11 -13.51 40.36 58.55
C ARG A 11 -12.91 38.95 58.46
N GLY A 12 -13.57 38.03 57.72
CA GLY A 12 -13.07 36.72 57.47
C GLY A 12 -11.75 36.79 56.67
N ARG A 13 -10.70 36.21 57.22
CA ARG A 13 -9.46 35.94 56.52
C ARG A 13 -9.81 34.91 55.41
N ILE A 14 -9.92 35.33 54.15
CA ILE A 14 -9.97 34.46 53.00
C ILE A 14 -8.62 33.75 52.98
N SER A 15 -8.63 32.48 53.32
CA SER A 15 -7.44 31.66 53.46
C SER A 15 -6.73 31.59 52.11
N ALA A 16 -5.47 31.98 52.06
CA ALA A 16 -4.58 31.91 50.90
C ALA A 16 -4.47 30.48 50.32
N ILE A 17 -4.92 29.45 51.08
CA ILE A 17 -4.96 28.05 50.71
C ILE A 17 -5.98 27.78 49.57
N GLY A 18 -7.13 28.49 49.53
CA GLY A 18 -8.14 28.30 48.48
C GLY A 18 -7.67 28.74 47.07
N ILE A 19 -6.82 29.77 47.01
CA ILE A 19 -6.31 30.29 45.74
C ILE A 19 -5.21 29.38 45.18
N ALA A 20 -4.39 28.76 46.03
CA ALA A 20 -3.34 27.83 45.61
C ALA A 20 -3.92 26.51 45.01
N VAL A 21 -5.05 26.03 45.57
CA VAL A 21 -5.71 24.80 45.05
C VAL A 21 -6.38 25.07 43.69
N LEU A 22 -6.99 26.22 43.49
CA LEU A 22 -7.58 26.59 42.21
C LEU A 22 -6.53 26.83 41.13
N ALA A 23 -5.39 27.42 41.47
CA ALA A 23 -4.28 27.59 40.52
C ALA A 23 -3.63 26.23 40.14
N GLY A 24 -3.53 25.31 41.10
CA GLY A 24 -3.03 23.95 40.85
C GLY A 24 -3.94 23.14 39.92
N LEU A 25 -5.26 23.23 40.10
CA LEU A 25 -6.24 22.56 39.22
C LEU A 25 -6.26 23.17 37.81
N ALA A 26 -6.07 24.48 37.69
CA ALA A 26 -5.99 25.12 36.37
C ALA A 26 -4.72 24.73 35.59
N VAL A 27 -3.59 24.49 36.25
CA VAL A 27 -2.35 24.03 35.61
C VAL A 27 -2.46 22.58 35.19
N ILE A 28 -3.13 21.70 35.94
CA ILE A 28 -3.37 20.31 35.55
C ILE A 28 -4.34 20.25 34.36
N ALA A 29 -5.36 21.08 34.30
CA ALA A 29 -6.28 21.14 33.16
C ALA A 29 -5.63 21.72 31.90
N ALA A 30 -4.64 22.60 32.02
CA ALA A 30 -3.92 23.18 30.87
C ALA A 30 -2.84 22.24 30.30
N SER A 31 -2.42 21.20 31.04
CA SER A 31 -1.41 20.24 30.59
C SER A 31 -1.99 18.96 29.92
N CYS A 32 -3.32 18.79 29.95
CA CYS A 32 -4.00 17.70 29.23
C CYS A 32 -4.35 18.15 27.81
N THR A 33 -3.35 18.43 26.97
CA THR A 33 -3.59 18.38 25.54
C THR A 33 -3.93 16.92 25.21
N PRO A 34 -5.08 16.65 24.57
CA PRO A 34 -5.38 15.28 24.14
C PRO A 34 -4.22 14.80 23.26
N PRO A 35 -3.79 13.55 23.39
CA PRO A 35 -2.75 13.02 22.53
C PRO A 35 -3.18 13.21 21.08
N THR A 36 -2.34 13.87 20.29
CA THR A 36 -2.57 14.03 18.86
C THR A 36 -2.05 12.76 18.18
N GLY A 37 -2.91 12.09 17.40
CA GLY A 37 -2.49 10.95 16.59
C GLY A 37 -1.38 11.31 15.62
N PRO A 38 -0.73 10.32 15.01
CA PRO A 38 0.32 10.53 14.03
C PRO A 38 -0.21 11.30 12.82
N ALA A 39 0.60 12.22 12.31
CA ALA A 39 0.20 13.05 11.18
C ALA A 39 0.14 12.22 9.89
N PRO A 40 -0.91 12.33 9.07
CA PRO A 40 -0.99 11.67 7.80
C PRO A 40 0.06 12.22 6.83
N ARG A 41 0.55 11.36 5.93
CA ARG A 41 1.53 11.69 4.89
C ARG A 41 1.04 11.21 3.54
N ASN A 42 1.50 11.86 2.50
CA ASN A 42 1.31 11.38 1.15
C ASN A 42 2.44 10.43 0.79
N TRP A 43 2.10 9.38 0.07
CA TRP A 43 3.06 8.40 -0.44
C TRP A 43 2.84 8.19 -1.92
N LYS A 44 3.89 7.75 -2.59
CA LYS A 44 3.87 7.43 -4.00
C LYS A 44 4.68 6.17 -4.26
N VAL A 45 4.12 5.26 -5.04
CA VAL A 45 4.86 4.13 -5.61
C VAL A 45 5.17 4.46 -7.07
N ARG A 46 6.45 4.48 -7.39
CA ARG A 46 6.98 4.91 -8.68
C ARG A 46 7.76 3.79 -9.34
N PRO A 47 7.41 3.37 -10.55
CA PRO A 47 8.31 2.65 -11.42
C PRO A 47 9.53 3.50 -11.75
N VAL A 48 10.73 2.92 -11.70
CA VAL A 48 11.99 3.66 -11.95
C VAL A 48 12.59 3.24 -13.25
N SER A 49 12.75 1.95 -13.47
CA SER A 49 13.36 1.38 -14.68
C SER A 49 13.01 -0.09 -14.84
N ILE A 50 13.22 -0.59 -16.04
CA ILE A 50 13.21 -1.99 -16.39
C ILE A 50 14.57 -2.33 -16.99
N GLU A 51 15.28 -3.31 -16.45
CA GLU A 51 16.52 -3.83 -17.01
C GLU A 51 16.20 -5.13 -17.76
N VAL A 52 16.58 -5.22 -19.01
CA VAL A 52 16.38 -6.38 -19.89
C VAL A 52 17.54 -7.34 -19.68
N LEU A 53 17.28 -8.53 -19.14
CA LEU A 53 18.31 -9.55 -18.90
C LEU A 53 18.35 -10.59 -20.01
N ASP A 54 17.19 -10.92 -20.57
CA ASP A 54 17.03 -11.85 -21.69
C ASP A 54 15.80 -11.44 -22.50
N GLN A 55 15.82 -11.65 -23.81
CA GLN A 55 14.77 -11.25 -24.74
C GLN A 55 14.46 -12.37 -25.71
N GLU A 56 13.22 -12.46 -26.15
CA GLU A 56 12.77 -13.49 -27.12
C GLU A 56 13.14 -13.10 -28.56
N ASP A 57 13.04 -11.82 -28.88
CA ASP A 57 13.34 -11.29 -30.22
C ASP A 57 14.85 -11.13 -30.46
N ILE A 58 15.38 -11.91 -31.38
CA ILE A 58 16.82 -11.99 -31.69
C ILE A 58 17.28 -10.75 -32.50
N ASP A 59 16.38 -10.13 -33.25
CA ASP A 59 16.74 -9.12 -34.28
C ASP A 59 16.38 -7.67 -33.92
N ALA A 60 15.58 -7.45 -32.84
CA ALA A 60 15.15 -6.14 -32.36
C ALA A 60 15.29 -6.07 -30.84
N GLY A 61 15.39 -4.89 -30.28
CA GLY A 61 15.34 -4.72 -28.83
C GLY A 61 13.89 -4.66 -28.36
N ASP A 62 13.60 -5.24 -27.19
CA ASP A 62 12.28 -5.14 -26.56
C ASP A 62 11.89 -3.70 -26.23
N GLU A 63 10.60 -3.40 -26.16
CA GLU A 63 10.07 -2.11 -25.68
C GLU A 63 9.29 -2.28 -24.37
N PRO A 64 9.98 -2.60 -23.26
CA PRO A 64 9.31 -2.88 -22.01
C PRO A 64 8.66 -1.63 -21.43
N TYR A 65 7.40 -1.77 -21.00
CA TYR A 65 6.66 -0.69 -20.36
C TYR A 65 5.87 -1.17 -19.13
N VAL A 66 5.39 -0.23 -18.31
CA VAL A 66 4.71 -0.52 -17.05
C VAL A 66 3.26 -0.05 -17.07
N ILE A 67 2.37 -0.90 -16.58
CA ILE A 67 1.02 -0.58 -16.17
C ILE A 67 0.95 -0.84 -14.65
N GLN A 68 0.52 0.13 -13.86
CA GLN A 68 0.31 -0.04 -12.42
C GLN A 68 -1.17 0.07 -12.07
N ILE A 69 -1.64 -0.88 -11.26
CA ILE A 69 -2.91 -0.78 -10.52
C ILE A 69 -2.55 -0.51 -9.07
N GLY A 70 -2.98 0.63 -8.55
CA GLY A 70 -2.85 0.97 -7.14
C GLY A 70 -4.14 0.67 -6.41
N PHE A 71 -4.04 0.21 -5.17
CA PHE A 71 -5.20 -0.07 -4.33
C PHE A 71 -4.97 0.34 -2.88
N ARG A 72 -6.03 0.73 -2.22
CA ARG A 72 -6.07 0.95 -0.77
C ARG A 72 -7.41 0.52 -0.21
N SER A 73 -7.42 0.08 1.05
CA SER A 73 -8.65 -0.23 1.78
C SER A 73 -8.40 -0.09 3.28
N LYS A 74 -9.37 0.43 4.03
CA LYS A 74 -9.29 0.62 5.48
C LYS A 74 -10.04 -0.47 6.19
N LEU A 75 -9.37 -1.17 7.10
CA LEU A 75 -9.94 -2.25 7.88
C LEU A 75 -11.15 -1.77 8.68
N GLY A 76 -12.29 -2.43 8.50
CA GLY A 76 -13.54 -2.13 9.22
C GLY A 76 -14.25 -0.85 8.78
N VAL A 77 -13.90 -0.27 7.63
CA VAL A 77 -14.52 0.95 7.10
C VAL A 77 -15.10 0.66 5.73
N ALA A 78 -16.35 0.24 5.69
CA ALA A 78 -17.06 -0.05 4.45
C ALA A 78 -17.07 1.16 3.49
N GLY A 79 -16.87 0.91 2.20
CA GLY A 79 -16.76 1.95 1.17
C GLY A 79 -15.45 2.73 1.21
N SER A 80 -14.42 2.24 1.92
CA SER A 80 -13.10 2.88 1.97
C SER A 80 -12.13 2.38 0.91
N THR A 81 -12.54 1.41 0.11
CA THR A 81 -11.73 0.86 -0.96
C THR A 81 -11.59 1.86 -2.10
N ASP A 82 -10.40 1.97 -2.66
CA ASP A 82 -10.08 2.80 -3.80
C ASP A 82 -9.05 2.09 -4.68
N VAL A 83 -9.38 1.88 -5.95
CA VAL A 83 -8.51 1.22 -6.91
C VAL A 83 -8.32 2.12 -8.12
N SER A 84 -7.07 2.45 -8.41
CA SER A 84 -6.66 3.34 -9.50
C SER A 84 -5.71 2.63 -10.47
N ILE A 85 -5.63 3.13 -11.70
CA ILE A 85 -4.71 2.62 -12.71
C ILE A 85 -3.92 3.76 -13.34
N ALA A 86 -2.62 3.53 -13.54
CA ALA A 86 -1.73 4.42 -14.27
C ALA A 86 -0.83 3.59 -15.21
N SER A 87 -0.49 4.13 -16.39
CA SER A 87 0.37 3.41 -17.34
C SER A 87 1.17 4.37 -18.21
N GLN A 88 2.35 3.90 -18.64
CA GLN A 88 3.16 4.62 -19.63
C GLN A 88 2.42 4.81 -20.94
N CYS A 89 1.59 3.85 -21.35
CA CYS A 89 0.78 3.97 -22.55
C CYS A 89 -0.20 5.16 -22.46
N ARG A 90 -1.04 5.22 -21.44
CA ARG A 90 -2.03 6.29 -21.27
C ARG A 90 -1.39 7.67 -21.07
N SER A 91 -0.18 7.72 -20.50
CA SER A 91 0.58 8.96 -20.35
C SER A 91 1.31 9.41 -21.61
N GLY A 92 1.34 8.57 -22.65
CA GLY A 92 2.12 8.83 -23.88
C GLY A 92 3.63 8.71 -23.69
N ALA A 93 4.07 7.98 -22.66
CA ALA A 93 5.48 7.85 -22.27
C ALA A 93 6.02 6.43 -22.54
N LEU A 94 5.53 5.76 -23.59
CA LEU A 94 6.07 4.48 -24.03
C LEU A 94 7.53 4.64 -24.49
N PRO A 95 8.39 3.65 -24.27
CA PRO A 95 9.76 3.67 -24.73
C PRO A 95 9.81 3.70 -26.27
N PRO A 96 10.89 4.25 -26.86
CA PRO A 96 11.11 4.17 -28.30
C PRO A 96 11.23 2.71 -28.75
N ALA A 97 10.94 2.46 -30.04
CA ALA A 97 11.19 1.16 -30.66
C ALA A 97 12.67 0.74 -30.49
N ASP A 98 12.88 -0.56 -30.30
CA ASP A 98 14.21 -1.20 -30.14
C ASP A 98 15.04 -0.59 -28.97
N SER A 99 14.39 -0.07 -27.92
CA SER A 99 15.07 0.64 -26.81
C SER A 99 15.68 -0.30 -25.76
N GLY A 100 15.28 -1.56 -25.74
CA GLY A 100 15.63 -2.54 -24.71
C GLY A 100 16.40 -3.75 -25.21
N PRO A 101 17.60 -3.61 -25.88
CA PRO A 101 18.43 -4.77 -26.11
C PRO A 101 18.91 -5.39 -24.81
N VAL A 102 19.30 -6.66 -24.81
CA VAL A 102 19.84 -7.35 -23.62
C VAL A 102 20.93 -6.52 -22.94
N GLY A 103 20.78 -6.33 -21.63
CA GLY A 103 21.64 -5.49 -20.80
C GLY A 103 21.26 -4.00 -20.77
N ALA A 104 20.22 -3.58 -21.51
CA ALA A 104 19.73 -2.22 -21.44
C ALA A 104 18.93 -1.98 -20.15
N VAL A 105 19.03 -0.74 -19.64
CA VAL A 105 18.17 -0.23 -18.57
C VAL A 105 17.25 0.82 -19.15
N VAL A 106 16.00 0.45 -19.37
CA VAL A 106 14.96 1.32 -19.92
C VAL A 106 14.34 2.14 -18.78
N PRO A 107 14.53 3.47 -18.74
CA PRO A 107 13.97 4.29 -17.66
C PRO A 107 12.47 4.47 -17.83
N VAL A 108 11.73 4.42 -16.70
CA VAL A 108 10.33 4.81 -16.67
C VAL A 108 10.23 6.29 -16.30
N PRO A 109 9.68 7.15 -17.18
CA PRO A 109 9.60 8.58 -16.92
C PRO A 109 8.77 8.87 -15.65
N PRO A 110 9.26 9.72 -14.73
CA PRO A 110 8.51 10.06 -13.53
C PRO A 110 7.11 10.59 -13.83
N GLY A 111 6.10 10.06 -13.12
CA GLY A 111 4.71 10.45 -13.29
C GLY A 111 3.96 9.70 -14.39
N SER A 112 4.64 8.91 -15.23
CA SER A 112 3.98 8.19 -16.33
C SER A 112 3.12 7.01 -15.87
N ALA A 113 3.55 6.33 -14.80
CA ALA A 113 2.83 5.21 -14.19
C ALA A 113 2.87 5.26 -12.65
N ASP A 114 3.06 6.45 -12.06
CA ASP A 114 3.08 6.63 -10.60
C ASP A 114 1.69 6.40 -9.99
N ILE A 115 1.63 5.67 -8.87
CA ILE A 115 0.43 5.58 -8.03
C ILE A 115 0.64 6.41 -6.77
N SER A 116 -0.35 7.26 -6.44
CA SER A 116 -0.30 8.16 -5.28
C SER A 116 -1.31 7.73 -4.21
N PHE A 117 -0.87 7.71 -2.97
CA PHE A 117 -1.65 7.40 -1.78
C PHE A 117 -1.67 8.62 -0.85
N PRO A 118 -2.67 9.52 -0.97
CA PRO A 118 -2.74 10.70 -0.13
C PRO A 118 -3.24 10.37 1.27
N GLY A 119 -2.72 11.10 2.27
CA GLY A 119 -3.26 11.10 3.62
C GLY A 119 -3.13 9.76 4.37
N VAL A 120 -2.06 9.00 4.14
CA VAL A 120 -1.80 7.72 4.82
C VAL A 120 -1.18 7.96 6.18
N THR A 121 -1.68 7.29 7.21
CA THR A 121 -1.19 7.39 8.58
C THR A 121 -0.48 6.11 9.00
N ASN A 122 0.81 6.21 9.34
CA ASN A 122 1.56 5.10 9.90
C ASN A 122 1.22 4.96 11.39
N LEU A 123 0.64 3.84 11.78
CA LEU A 123 0.11 3.59 13.12
C LEU A 123 1.02 2.68 13.93
N ASP A 124 1.22 2.97 15.20
CA ASP A 124 1.74 2.00 16.16
C ASP A 124 0.60 1.31 16.95
N VAL A 125 0.98 0.42 17.88
CA VAL A 125 -0.01 -0.30 18.71
C VAL A 125 -0.82 0.66 19.59
N GLY A 126 -0.19 1.72 20.09
CA GLY A 126 -0.85 2.72 20.92
C GLY A 126 -1.88 3.53 20.14
N ASP A 127 -1.54 3.89 18.91
CA ASP A 127 -2.42 4.65 18.02
C ASP A 127 -3.70 3.86 17.69
N LEU A 128 -3.55 2.56 17.42
CA LEU A 128 -4.68 1.66 17.16
C LEU A 128 -5.57 1.50 18.40
N ALA A 129 -4.96 1.34 19.59
CA ALA A 129 -5.69 1.21 20.85
C ALA A 129 -6.48 2.48 21.21
N LEU A 130 -5.99 3.64 20.81
CA LEU A 130 -6.65 4.93 21.01
C LEU A 130 -7.65 5.27 19.91
N GLY A 131 -7.69 4.49 18.83
CA GLY A 131 -8.62 4.68 17.71
C GLY A 131 -8.36 5.96 16.89
N PHE A 132 -7.09 6.40 16.79
CA PHE A 132 -6.74 7.62 16.05
C PHE A 132 -7.04 7.52 14.55
N ALA A 133 -6.86 6.34 13.96
CA ALA A 133 -7.23 6.05 12.59
C ALA A 133 -7.44 4.55 12.39
N PRO A 134 -8.26 4.13 11.42
CA PRO A 134 -8.32 2.73 11.03
C PRO A 134 -7.00 2.30 10.38
N LEU A 135 -6.61 1.05 10.62
CA LEU A 135 -5.51 0.46 9.88
C LEU A 135 -5.92 0.33 8.41
N GLU A 136 -5.03 0.71 7.50
CA GLU A 136 -5.26 0.53 6.08
C GLU A 136 -4.21 -0.39 5.44
N ILE A 137 -4.58 -0.99 4.32
CA ILE A 137 -3.71 -1.74 3.44
C ILE A 137 -3.62 -0.94 2.15
N ILE A 138 -2.41 -0.70 1.69
CA ILE A 138 -2.15 -0.08 0.40
C ILE A 138 -1.24 -0.99 -0.42
N GLY A 139 -1.37 -0.93 -1.75
CA GLY A 139 -0.48 -1.72 -2.58
C GLY A 139 -0.55 -1.36 -4.05
N THR A 140 0.34 -1.98 -4.81
CA THR A 140 0.38 -1.87 -6.26
C THR A 140 0.56 -3.23 -6.90
N LEU A 141 -0.07 -3.42 -8.06
CA LEU A 141 0.22 -4.48 -9.01
C LEU A 141 0.85 -3.81 -10.24
N ALA A 142 2.13 -4.05 -10.46
CA ALA A 142 2.83 -3.56 -11.63
C ALA A 142 2.92 -4.68 -12.66
N PHE A 143 2.27 -4.50 -13.79
CA PHE A 143 2.39 -5.35 -14.97
C PHE A 143 3.51 -4.78 -15.83
N VAL A 144 4.55 -5.59 -16.04
CA VAL A 144 5.61 -5.27 -16.98
C VAL A 144 5.28 -6.02 -18.27
N ALA A 145 5.08 -5.25 -19.32
CA ALA A 145 4.68 -5.76 -20.63
C ALA A 145 5.64 -5.28 -21.71
N GLU A 146 5.66 -5.97 -22.80
CA GLU A 146 6.37 -5.62 -24.03
C GLU A 146 5.41 -5.03 -25.05
N ARG A 147 5.92 -4.14 -25.89
CA ARG A 147 5.14 -3.55 -26.97
C ARG A 147 5.51 -4.15 -28.31
N ASP A 148 4.73 -5.07 -28.82
CA ASP A 148 4.85 -5.57 -30.20
C ASP A 148 4.39 -4.51 -31.21
N GLY A 149 5.33 -3.98 -31.93
CA GLY A 149 5.39 -2.89 -32.92
C GLY A 149 4.14 -2.39 -33.66
N ILE A 150 3.05 -3.12 -33.76
CA ILE A 150 1.90 -2.75 -34.58
C ILE A 150 0.68 -2.32 -33.74
N PHE A 151 0.59 -2.73 -32.50
CA PHE A 151 -0.56 -2.47 -31.63
C PHE A 151 -0.26 -1.42 -30.53
N ALA A 152 0.15 -0.23 -30.94
CA ALA A 152 0.34 0.92 -30.05
C ALA A 152 -0.96 1.41 -29.36
N THR A 153 -1.89 0.49 -29.10
CA THR A 153 -3.11 0.77 -28.36
C THR A 153 -2.92 0.36 -26.91
N CYS A 154 -3.44 1.15 -25.99
CA CYS A 154 -3.44 0.81 -24.55
C CYS A 154 -4.39 -0.35 -24.21
N ALA A 155 -4.54 -1.33 -25.12
CA ALA A 155 -5.53 -2.40 -25.00
C ALA A 155 -5.37 -3.21 -23.72
N ILE A 156 -4.13 -3.54 -23.32
CA ILE A 156 -3.87 -4.23 -22.05
C ILE A 156 -4.29 -3.34 -20.87
N THR A 157 -3.92 -2.06 -20.91
CA THR A 157 -4.32 -1.12 -19.86
C THR A 157 -5.85 -1.00 -19.75
N ASP A 158 -6.54 -0.93 -20.88
CA ASP A 158 -8.00 -0.79 -20.94
C ASP A 158 -8.70 -2.08 -20.47
N LEU A 159 -8.14 -3.25 -20.78
CA LEU A 159 -8.65 -4.52 -20.26
C LEU A 159 -8.46 -4.62 -18.76
N LEU A 160 -7.27 -4.32 -18.23
CA LEU A 160 -7.02 -4.34 -16.80
C LEU A 160 -7.92 -3.34 -16.06
N ASP A 161 -8.16 -2.16 -16.62
CA ASP A 161 -9.05 -1.15 -16.05
C ASP A 161 -10.51 -1.60 -16.04
N SER A 162 -10.97 -2.25 -17.11
CA SER A 162 -12.37 -2.67 -17.22
C SER A 162 -12.69 -3.99 -16.51
N SER A 163 -11.72 -4.88 -16.38
CA SER A 163 -11.93 -6.24 -15.87
C SER A 163 -11.31 -6.45 -14.50
N LEU A 164 -10.00 -6.20 -14.33
CA LEU A 164 -9.30 -6.50 -13.09
C LEU A 164 -9.59 -5.47 -11.98
N ARG A 165 -9.62 -4.18 -12.31
CA ARG A 165 -9.85 -3.12 -11.32
C ARG A 165 -11.15 -3.28 -10.54
N PRO A 166 -12.33 -3.49 -11.16
CA PRO A 166 -13.58 -3.68 -10.42
C PRO A 166 -13.57 -4.91 -9.52
N LEU A 167 -13.00 -6.03 -10.00
CA LEU A 167 -12.93 -7.26 -9.22
C LEU A 167 -11.98 -7.13 -8.02
N LEU A 168 -10.90 -6.38 -8.15
CA LEU A 168 -9.99 -6.09 -7.05
C LEU A 168 -10.64 -5.16 -6.03
N ASP A 169 -11.44 -4.17 -6.47
CA ASP A 169 -12.23 -3.30 -5.60
C ASP A 169 -13.22 -4.10 -4.76
N ASP A 170 -14.02 -4.96 -5.39
CA ASP A 170 -14.98 -5.84 -4.71
C ASP A 170 -14.29 -6.78 -3.70
N ALA A 171 -13.14 -7.36 -4.08
CA ALA A 171 -12.38 -8.25 -3.19
C ALA A 171 -11.82 -7.51 -1.98
N LEU A 172 -11.27 -6.32 -2.14
CA LEU A 172 -10.78 -5.49 -1.05
C LEU A 172 -11.91 -5.02 -0.13
N GLU A 173 -13.06 -4.64 -0.68
CA GLU A 173 -14.24 -4.30 0.11
C GLU A 173 -14.68 -5.49 0.98
N LEU A 174 -14.73 -6.69 0.42
CA LEU A 174 -15.13 -7.89 1.14
C LEU A 174 -14.10 -8.32 2.19
N LEU A 175 -12.82 -8.37 1.82
CA LEU A 175 -11.77 -8.94 2.67
C LEU A 175 -11.22 -7.96 3.71
N ILE A 176 -11.33 -6.65 3.49
CA ILE A 176 -10.72 -5.63 4.33
C ILE A 176 -11.75 -4.66 4.88
N ALA A 177 -12.43 -3.92 4.01
CA ALA A 177 -13.28 -2.81 4.42
C ALA A 177 -14.51 -3.25 5.22
N SER A 178 -15.15 -4.36 4.86
CA SER A 178 -16.33 -4.89 5.53
C SER A 178 -16.02 -5.78 6.74
N GLN A 179 -14.74 -6.03 7.06
CA GLN A 179 -14.36 -6.89 8.19
C GLN A 179 -14.51 -6.16 9.53
N PRO A 180 -15.06 -6.81 10.56
CA PRO A 180 -15.09 -6.21 11.88
C PRO A 180 -13.68 -6.11 12.47
N VAL A 181 -13.35 -4.95 13.04
CA VAL A 181 -12.07 -4.78 13.74
C VAL A 181 -12.07 -5.61 15.03
N PRO A 182 -11.16 -6.56 15.20
CA PRO A 182 -11.14 -7.41 16.40
C PRO A 182 -10.66 -6.65 17.64
N PRO A 183 -11.12 -7.04 18.84
CA PRO A 183 -10.87 -6.31 20.08
C PRO A 183 -9.44 -6.49 20.63
N THR A 184 -8.69 -7.50 20.19
CA THR A 184 -7.32 -7.73 20.69
C THR A 184 -6.29 -7.63 19.58
N GLN A 185 -5.06 -7.29 19.97
CA GLN A 185 -3.94 -7.15 19.04
C GLN A 185 -3.60 -8.47 18.34
N GLU A 186 -3.63 -9.59 19.05
CA GLU A 186 -3.33 -10.92 18.50
C GLU A 186 -4.35 -11.31 17.44
N GLN A 187 -5.63 -11.04 17.69
CA GLN A 187 -6.71 -11.28 16.72
C GLN A 187 -6.59 -10.34 15.52
N LEU A 188 -6.17 -9.10 15.72
CA LEU A 188 -5.92 -8.15 14.63
C LEU A 188 -4.77 -8.62 13.74
N ILE A 189 -3.67 -9.08 14.32
CA ILE A 189 -2.53 -9.61 13.57
C ILE A 189 -2.96 -10.85 12.78
N ALA A 190 -3.68 -11.79 13.40
CA ALA A 190 -4.19 -12.97 12.72
C ALA A 190 -5.12 -12.60 11.56
N LEU A 191 -6.07 -11.68 11.78
CA LEU A 191 -6.98 -11.20 10.73
C LEU A 191 -6.22 -10.59 9.55
N ILE A 192 -5.22 -9.74 9.80
CA ILE A 192 -4.40 -9.13 8.75
C ILE A 192 -3.66 -10.20 7.96
N THR A 193 -3.05 -11.16 8.65
CA THR A 193 -2.29 -12.25 8.00
C THR A 193 -3.18 -13.11 7.11
N ASP A 194 -4.35 -13.50 7.62
CA ASP A 194 -5.32 -14.33 6.89
C ASP A 194 -5.92 -13.58 5.70
N ASN A 195 -6.25 -12.30 5.88
CA ASN A 195 -6.81 -11.48 4.82
C ASN A 195 -5.79 -11.14 3.72
N ILE A 196 -4.53 -10.89 4.08
CA ILE A 196 -3.46 -10.73 3.07
C ILE A 196 -3.27 -12.02 2.30
N SER A 197 -3.22 -13.18 2.95
CA SER A 197 -3.11 -14.48 2.28
C SER A 197 -4.28 -14.71 1.33
N SER A 198 -5.49 -14.40 1.76
CA SER A 198 -6.70 -14.51 0.94
C SER A 198 -6.68 -13.52 -0.23
N LEU A 199 -6.27 -12.28 0.00
CA LEU A 199 -6.12 -11.24 -1.03
C LEU A 199 -5.11 -11.65 -2.09
N LEU A 200 -3.97 -12.22 -1.69
CA LEU A 200 -2.97 -12.73 -2.62
C LEU A 200 -3.52 -13.86 -3.50
N GLY A 201 -4.29 -14.78 -2.91
CA GLY A 201 -4.99 -15.83 -3.66
C GLY A 201 -5.99 -15.29 -4.68
N VAL A 202 -6.76 -14.27 -4.28
CA VAL A 202 -7.71 -13.58 -5.18
C VAL A 202 -6.97 -12.85 -6.30
N ILE A 203 -5.95 -12.06 -5.96
CA ILE A 203 -5.12 -11.35 -6.95
C ILE A 203 -4.57 -12.33 -7.99
N GLY A 204 -3.99 -13.44 -7.55
CA GLY A 204 -3.47 -14.44 -8.45
C GLY A 204 -4.52 -15.04 -9.38
N GLY A 205 -5.70 -15.40 -8.85
CA GLY A 205 -6.81 -15.92 -9.66
C GLY A 205 -7.36 -14.90 -10.67
N LEU A 206 -7.45 -13.62 -10.27
CA LEU A 206 -7.89 -12.53 -11.15
C LEU A 206 -6.89 -12.25 -12.28
N ILE A 207 -5.60 -12.31 -11.96
CA ILE A 207 -4.52 -12.16 -12.95
C ILE A 207 -4.61 -13.28 -13.98
N ALA A 208 -4.69 -14.55 -13.53
CA ALA A 208 -4.80 -15.69 -14.44
C ALA A 208 -6.00 -15.55 -15.40
N ALA A 209 -7.18 -15.23 -14.86
CA ALA A 209 -8.38 -15.01 -15.66
C ALA A 209 -8.28 -13.83 -16.63
N SER A 210 -7.57 -12.76 -16.25
CA SER A 210 -7.38 -11.59 -17.11
C SER A 210 -6.44 -11.89 -18.27
N ILE A 211 -5.38 -12.66 -18.04
CA ILE A 211 -4.41 -13.03 -19.05
C ILE A 211 -5.01 -14.02 -20.06
N GLU A 212 -5.79 -15.01 -19.59
CA GLU A 212 -6.54 -15.90 -20.50
C GLU A 212 -7.44 -15.11 -21.46
N GLY A 213 -7.95 -13.95 -21.01
CA GLY A 213 -8.80 -13.06 -21.82
C GLY A 213 -8.04 -12.23 -22.87
N LEU A 214 -6.72 -12.08 -22.74
CA LEU A 214 -5.90 -11.27 -23.67
C LEU A 214 -5.66 -11.95 -25.02
N GLY A 215 -5.76 -13.29 -25.09
CA GLY A 215 -5.59 -14.04 -26.34
C GLY A 215 -4.15 -14.07 -26.86
N ASN A 216 -3.24 -13.28 -26.31
CA ASN A 216 -1.80 -13.34 -26.52
C ASN A 216 -1.10 -13.00 -25.19
N PRO A 217 -0.74 -14.01 -24.38
CA PRO A 217 -0.05 -13.81 -23.10
C PRO A 217 1.40 -13.32 -23.27
N ASP A 218 1.95 -13.37 -24.47
CA ASP A 218 3.36 -13.07 -24.75
C ASP A 218 3.73 -11.61 -24.47
N ASP A 219 2.75 -10.70 -24.43
CA ASP A 219 2.98 -9.27 -24.15
C ASP A 219 3.19 -8.95 -22.66
N ILE A 220 2.90 -9.85 -21.72
CA ILE A 220 3.10 -9.65 -20.29
C ILE A 220 4.26 -10.50 -19.78
N ILE A 221 5.39 -9.86 -19.51
CA ILE A 221 6.61 -10.53 -19.06
C ILE A 221 6.55 -10.86 -17.58
N GLY A 222 5.80 -10.08 -16.80
CA GLY A 222 5.64 -10.40 -15.40
C GLY A 222 4.87 -9.36 -14.59
N ILE A 223 4.57 -9.76 -13.35
CA ILE A 223 3.75 -8.95 -12.44
C ILE A 223 4.44 -8.83 -11.09
N ALA A 224 4.64 -7.60 -10.65
CA ALA A 224 5.16 -7.30 -9.31
C ALA A 224 4.03 -6.79 -8.42
N ALA A 225 3.65 -7.57 -7.41
CA ALA A 225 2.71 -7.16 -6.38
C ALA A 225 3.47 -6.61 -5.17
N GLN A 226 3.18 -5.38 -4.77
CA GLN A 226 3.74 -4.78 -3.57
C GLN A 226 2.59 -4.37 -2.64
N ILE A 227 2.57 -4.94 -1.43
CA ILE A 227 1.59 -4.62 -0.40
C ILE A 227 2.30 -3.92 0.76
N HIS A 228 1.80 -2.77 1.15
CA HIS A 228 2.36 -1.97 2.22
C HIS A 228 1.35 -1.77 3.34
N LEU A 229 1.82 -2.01 4.55
CA LEU A 229 1.07 -1.75 5.77
C LEU A 229 1.64 -0.46 6.39
N PRO A 230 0.84 0.61 6.49
CA PRO A 230 1.26 1.85 7.13
C PRO A 230 1.32 1.67 8.64
N THR A 231 2.39 1.03 9.10
CA THR A 231 2.66 0.71 10.50
C THR A 231 3.96 1.32 10.97
N ALA A 232 4.10 1.49 12.29
CA ALA A 232 5.27 2.07 12.94
C ALA A 232 5.65 1.31 14.21
N GLY A 233 6.88 1.50 14.68
CA GLY A 233 7.35 1.04 15.98
C GLY A 233 7.23 -0.45 16.22
N ALA A 234 6.74 -0.82 17.39
CA ALA A 234 6.58 -2.22 17.81
C ALA A 234 5.57 -2.99 16.96
N PHE A 235 4.55 -2.31 16.43
CA PHE A 235 3.53 -2.95 15.59
C PHE A 235 4.12 -3.47 14.26
N THR A 236 5.02 -2.71 13.64
CA THR A 236 5.77 -3.19 12.46
C THR A 236 6.53 -4.47 12.76
N ASN A 237 7.23 -4.53 13.90
CA ASN A 237 8.01 -5.72 14.26
C ASN A 237 7.12 -6.95 14.52
N LEU A 238 5.96 -6.76 15.14
CA LEU A 238 5.00 -7.83 15.39
C LEU A 238 4.41 -8.38 14.08
N LEU A 239 4.01 -7.52 13.17
CA LEU A 239 3.51 -7.93 11.86
C LEU A 239 4.60 -8.64 11.05
N ASN A 240 5.82 -8.11 11.05
CA ASN A 240 6.95 -8.75 10.38
C ASN A 240 7.18 -10.17 10.91
N THR A 241 7.13 -10.35 12.22
CA THR A 241 7.27 -11.69 12.84
C THR A 241 6.11 -12.61 12.44
N ALA A 242 4.88 -12.11 12.45
CA ALA A 242 3.70 -12.90 12.06
C ALA A 242 3.77 -13.33 10.58
N PHE A 243 4.18 -12.43 9.70
CA PHE A 243 4.35 -12.76 8.28
C PHE A 243 5.48 -13.75 8.01
N GLN A 244 6.60 -13.68 8.76
CA GLN A 244 7.66 -14.68 8.68
C GLN A 244 7.12 -16.05 9.09
N ILE A 245 6.38 -16.14 10.19
CA ILE A 245 5.79 -17.40 10.65
C ILE A 245 4.78 -17.94 9.63
N ALA A 246 4.01 -17.08 8.99
CA ALA A 246 3.05 -17.44 7.96
C ALA A 246 3.68 -17.75 6.58
N GLY A 247 5.02 -17.63 6.44
CA GLY A 247 5.70 -17.82 5.16
C GLY A 247 5.43 -16.72 4.12
N LEU A 248 4.90 -15.57 4.55
CA LEU A 248 4.61 -14.42 3.68
C LEU A 248 5.82 -13.50 3.46
N PHE A 249 6.93 -13.78 4.13
CA PHE A 249 8.15 -12.95 4.14
C PHE A 249 9.34 -13.56 3.41
N GLU A 250 9.17 -14.62 2.65
CA GLU A 250 10.25 -14.98 1.75
C GLU A 250 10.38 -13.91 0.68
N PRO A 251 11.55 -13.27 0.52
CA PRO A 251 11.75 -12.20 -0.47
C PRO A 251 11.52 -12.67 -1.92
N ASP A 252 11.34 -13.94 -2.14
CA ASP A 252 11.11 -14.62 -3.42
C ASP A 252 9.89 -15.55 -3.31
N LEU A 253 8.77 -15.08 -2.74
CA LEU A 253 7.52 -15.80 -2.91
C LEU A 253 7.12 -15.75 -4.41
N SER A 254 7.72 -16.63 -5.19
CA SER A 254 7.07 -17.15 -6.37
C SER A 254 5.87 -17.94 -5.84
N LEU A 255 4.66 -17.44 -6.01
CA LEU A 255 3.45 -18.19 -5.74
C LEU A 255 3.40 -19.39 -6.70
N GLY A 256 4.14 -20.45 -6.36
CA GLY A 256 4.03 -21.75 -7.00
C GLY A 256 2.70 -22.47 -6.71
N ILE A 257 1.62 -21.74 -6.41
CA ILE A 257 0.29 -22.30 -6.15
C ILE A 257 -0.68 -21.98 -7.31
N LEU A 258 -0.34 -21.03 -8.16
CA LEU A 258 -1.08 -20.86 -9.39
C LEU A 258 -0.41 -21.69 -10.47
N PRO A 259 -1.14 -22.54 -11.19
CA PRO A 259 -0.66 -23.13 -12.42
C PRO A 259 -0.56 -22.01 -13.49
N LEU A 260 0.33 -21.06 -13.23
CA LEU A 260 0.80 -20.09 -14.20
C LEU A 260 1.95 -20.74 -14.95
N ASP A 261 1.76 -22.00 -15.35
CA ASP A 261 2.72 -22.74 -16.19
C ASP A 261 2.98 -21.97 -17.50
N GLU A 262 2.08 -21.09 -17.89
CA GLU A 262 2.19 -20.19 -19.05
C GLU A 262 2.86 -18.85 -18.72
N LEU A 263 2.82 -18.38 -17.46
CA LEU A 263 3.47 -17.15 -17.02
C LEU A 263 4.85 -17.38 -16.36
N GLY A 264 5.31 -18.61 -16.28
CA GLY A 264 6.61 -18.95 -15.69
C GLY A 264 6.75 -18.45 -14.23
N SER A 265 7.85 -17.75 -13.92
CA SER A 265 8.06 -17.11 -12.62
C SER A 265 7.46 -15.69 -12.51
N GLY A 266 6.44 -15.40 -13.33
CA GLY A 266 5.98 -14.04 -13.63
C GLY A 266 5.31 -13.26 -12.53
N LEU A 267 4.88 -13.88 -11.40
CA LEU A 267 4.28 -13.14 -10.28
C LEU A 267 5.22 -13.11 -9.09
N LYS A 268 5.66 -11.92 -8.71
CA LYS A 268 6.45 -11.67 -7.49
C LYS A 268 5.66 -10.83 -6.51
N ILE A 269 5.61 -11.27 -5.25
CA ILE A 269 4.87 -10.59 -4.20
C ILE A 269 5.81 -10.12 -3.11
N ARG A 270 5.64 -8.88 -2.71
CA ARG A 270 6.33 -8.29 -1.57
C ARG A 270 5.33 -7.68 -0.61
N VAL A 271 5.43 -8.04 0.67
CA VAL A 271 4.64 -7.43 1.75
C VAL A 271 5.61 -6.77 2.72
N GLY A 272 5.30 -5.57 3.19
CA GLY A 272 6.16 -4.87 4.14
C GLY A 272 5.53 -3.62 4.76
N SER A 273 6.27 -2.97 5.65
CA SER A 273 5.88 -1.67 6.19
C SER A 273 6.01 -0.57 5.14
N LEU A 274 5.18 0.47 5.26
CA LEU A 274 5.24 1.63 4.38
C LEU A 274 6.41 2.55 4.78
N THR A 275 7.53 2.39 4.10
CA THR A 275 8.74 3.19 4.30
C THR A 275 9.36 3.55 2.95
N SER A 276 10.14 4.63 2.91
CA SER A 276 10.91 4.97 1.71
C SER A 276 11.88 3.85 1.37
N SER A 277 11.76 3.29 0.19
CA SER A 277 12.58 2.17 -0.26
C SER A 277 12.66 2.14 -1.79
N THR A 278 13.72 1.52 -2.29
CA THR A 278 13.83 1.13 -3.70
C THR A 278 14.10 -0.35 -3.74
N VAL A 279 13.43 -1.06 -4.64
CA VAL A 279 13.52 -2.51 -4.75
C VAL A 279 13.67 -2.92 -6.21
N ASP A 280 14.47 -3.95 -6.42
CA ASP A 280 14.62 -4.64 -7.69
C ASP A 280 13.83 -5.95 -7.61
N ILE A 281 12.96 -6.19 -8.57
CA ILE A 281 12.06 -7.33 -8.63
C ILE A 281 12.34 -8.07 -9.94
N PRO A 282 12.98 -9.25 -9.87
CA PRO A 282 13.21 -10.05 -11.07
C PRO A 282 11.87 -10.65 -11.57
N LEU A 283 11.60 -10.45 -12.82
CA LEU A 283 10.42 -10.96 -13.54
C LEU A 283 10.88 -11.78 -14.74
N GLY A 284 10.07 -12.71 -15.21
CA GLY A 284 10.40 -13.44 -16.40
C GLY A 284 9.37 -14.51 -16.76
N VAL A 285 9.36 -14.81 -18.03
CA VAL A 285 8.69 -15.95 -18.66
C VAL A 285 9.75 -16.79 -19.39
N PRO A 286 9.48 -18.01 -19.84
CA PRO A 286 10.44 -18.77 -20.63
C PRO A 286 10.90 -17.97 -21.87
N GLY A 287 12.20 -17.70 -21.99
CA GLY A 287 12.81 -16.94 -23.07
C GLY A 287 13.00 -15.45 -22.82
N THR A 288 12.29 -14.85 -21.85
CA THR A 288 12.38 -13.40 -21.57
C THR A 288 12.49 -13.15 -20.09
N SER A 289 13.43 -12.29 -19.68
CA SER A 289 13.59 -11.94 -18.26
C SER A 289 14.01 -10.49 -18.05
N TYR A 290 13.40 -9.83 -17.06
CA TYR A 290 13.62 -8.43 -16.72
C TYR A 290 13.87 -8.24 -15.23
N VAL A 291 14.48 -7.12 -14.86
CA VAL A 291 14.46 -6.61 -13.48
C VAL A 291 13.66 -5.32 -13.44
N TYR A 292 12.50 -5.38 -12.81
CA TYR A 292 11.66 -4.22 -12.55
C TYR A 292 12.13 -3.50 -11.28
N ARG A 293 12.50 -2.22 -11.40
CA ARG A 293 12.88 -1.37 -10.27
C ARG A 293 11.74 -0.45 -9.90
N SER A 294 11.35 -0.49 -8.62
CA SER A 294 10.29 0.33 -8.05
C SER A 294 10.77 1.09 -6.81
N SER A 295 10.25 2.29 -6.60
CA SER A 295 10.52 3.10 -5.40
C SER A 295 9.24 3.51 -4.69
N VAL A 296 9.25 3.42 -3.36
CA VAL A 296 8.27 4.02 -2.46
C VAL A 296 8.87 5.31 -1.92
N ILE A 297 8.21 6.42 -2.17
CA ILE A 297 8.73 7.76 -1.80
C ILE A 297 7.63 8.60 -1.16
N PRO A 298 7.95 9.57 -0.28
CA PRO A 298 7.02 10.61 0.14
C PRO A 298 6.48 11.37 -1.08
N GLY A 299 5.14 11.59 -1.11
CA GLY A 299 4.43 12.29 -2.17
C GLY A 299 4.40 13.80 -2.00
#